data_d393b081adf63ea8c8c6f5c65d6574c7
#
_entry.id   d393b081adf63ea8c8c6f5c65d6574c7
#
_cell.length_a   1.000
_cell.length_b   1.000
_cell.length_c   1.000
_cell.angle_alpha   90.00
_cell.angle_beta   90.00
_cell.angle_gamma   90.00
#
_symmetry.space_group_name_H-M   'P 1'
#
loop_
_entity.id
_entity.type
_entity.pdbx_description
1 polymer ?
#
loop_
_entity_poly.entity_id
_entity_poly.type
_entity_poly.pdbx_seq_one_letter_code
_entity_poly.pdbx_strand_id
1 'polypeptide(L)'
;MLDFDLVLFGATGDLAMRKLFVSLYEIYTHYGFKKDSKIIASGRKELSNEEFLALLCEKTQLHSREKGEEFLAHISYFCVRLDNPKDFEELSKIATKNKPLIFYFSISPSFFATTAQHLAKNALNHANVRLILEKPLGHDLKTCKEIFQSISAFFKEEQIFRIDHYLGKKGVQNILELRLNNPILNILWDQISAVEICVYETLGVEERGEFYDKIGALRDMVQNHLLQVLSLIATDLPNDLKDLRKEKIKVLKTLQPPKDFKKQVIRAQYQGYRDENKVHKESQTETFVAIKAFLDTPKFKGVPFYIKHAKKMPHNQASVKIHFNAVNTLEFFLSQDKITLTLKDHQNPLILETHNKQEFLQPYAKLLYDAIQNNHNNFAHQLELEASWVFIDTLIEGFINNATPLHSYESHNLNESEFLKPLYQ
;
A
#
# COMPACT_ATOMS: atom_id res chain seq x y z
N MET A 1 7.06 -9.53 24.89
CA MET A 1 7.21 -10.63 23.90
C MET A 1 5.85 -10.90 23.25
N LEU A 2 5.83 -11.01 21.94
CA LEU A 2 4.62 -11.26 21.15
C LEU A 2 4.26 -12.75 21.16
N ASP A 3 2.95 -13.04 21.19
CA ASP A 3 2.41 -14.40 21.25
C ASP A 3 1.47 -14.63 20.05
N PHE A 4 1.92 -15.35 19.05
CA PHE A 4 1.17 -15.59 17.81
C PHE A 4 1.77 -16.78 17.05
N ASP A 5 0.99 -17.33 16.13
CA ASP A 5 1.50 -18.16 15.03
C ASP A 5 1.25 -17.48 13.69
N LEU A 6 2.18 -17.61 12.77
CA LEU A 6 2.07 -17.07 11.43
C LEU A 6 2.36 -18.15 10.39
N VAL A 7 1.44 -18.34 9.45
CA VAL A 7 1.62 -19.17 8.26
C VAL A 7 1.83 -18.25 7.06
N LEU A 8 3.01 -18.31 6.46
CA LEU A 8 3.37 -17.50 5.30
C LEU A 8 3.29 -18.34 4.03
N PHE A 9 2.19 -18.21 3.29
CA PHE A 9 2.06 -18.82 1.97
C PHE A 9 2.90 -18.06 0.93
N GLY A 10 3.62 -18.79 0.08
CA GLY A 10 4.54 -18.21 -0.90
C GLY A 10 5.89 -17.81 -0.29
N ALA A 11 6.30 -18.51 0.76
CA ALA A 11 7.53 -18.21 1.52
C ALA A 11 8.83 -18.28 0.71
N THR A 12 8.86 -18.99 -0.41
CA THR A 12 10.01 -19.04 -1.32
C THR A 12 10.02 -17.93 -2.37
N GLY A 13 9.03 -17.05 -2.36
CA GLY A 13 8.91 -15.91 -3.29
C GLY A 13 9.81 -14.74 -2.95
N ASP A 14 10.04 -13.86 -3.93
CA ASP A 14 10.92 -12.68 -3.79
C ASP A 14 10.46 -11.74 -2.65
N LEU A 15 9.16 -11.44 -2.57
CA LEU A 15 8.63 -10.59 -1.50
C LEU A 15 8.88 -11.17 -0.11
N ALA A 16 8.64 -12.47 0.06
CA ALA A 16 8.84 -13.15 1.33
C ALA A 16 10.31 -13.08 1.76
N MET A 17 11.23 -13.45 0.87
CA MET A 17 12.67 -13.49 1.13
C MET A 17 13.25 -12.10 1.36
N ARG A 18 12.92 -11.13 0.51
CA ARG A 18 13.54 -9.79 0.57
C ARG A 18 12.91 -8.86 1.59
N LYS A 19 11.65 -9.08 1.95
CA LYS A 19 10.88 -8.13 2.79
C LYS A 19 10.29 -8.79 4.04
N LEU A 20 9.50 -9.87 3.91
CA LEU A 20 8.68 -10.33 5.03
C LEU A 20 9.51 -10.99 6.13
N PHE A 21 10.46 -11.86 5.82
CA PHE A 21 11.32 -12.46 6.84
C PHE A 21 12.22 -11.41 7.51
N VAL A 22 12.73 -10.44 6.75
CA VAL A 22 13.52 -9.33 7.29
C VAL A 22 12.67 -8.46 8.22
N SER A 23 11.40 -8.22 7.87
CA SER A 23 10.45 -7.47 8.69
C SER A 23 10.06 -8.22 9.97
N LEU A 24 9.86 -9.54 9.89
CA LEU A 24 9.60 -10.37 11.07
C LEU A 24 10.80 -10.41 12.01
N TYR A 25 12.02 -10.46 11.47
CA TYR A 25 13.24 -10.35 12.26
C TYR A 25 13.35 -8.98 12.96
N GLU A 26 13.03 -7.89 12.25
CA GLU A 26 13.00 -6.54 12.84
C GLU A 26 12.01 -6.46 14.01
N ILE A 27 10.80 -7.03 13.87
CA ILE A 27 9.83 -7.12 14.97
C ILE A 27 10.38 -7.95 16.11
N TYR A 28 11.04 -9.06 15.80
CA TYR A 28 11.66 -9.92 16.82
C TYR A 28 12.72 -9.18 17.63
N THR A 29 13.59 -8.43 16.99
CA THR A 29 14.65 -7.66 17.67
C THR A 29 14.10 -6.58 18.60
N HIS A 30 12.98 -5.96 18.25
CA HIS A 30 12.35 -4.89 19.05
C HIS A 30 11.50 -5.43 20.21
N TYR A 31 10.70 -6.47 19.97
CA TYR A 31 9.65 -6.90 20.90
C TYR A 31 9.86 -8.31 21.45
N GLY A 32 10.70 -9.12 20.80
CA GLY A 32 10.86 -10.56 21.08
C GLY A 32 9.57 -11.35 20.81
N PHE A 33 9.71 -12.65 20.55
CA PHE A 33 8.59 -13.59 20.45
C PHE A 33 8.57 -14.52 21.65
N LYS A 34 7.38 -15.00 22.05
CA LYS A 34 7.30 -16.08 23.02
C LYS A 34 7.93 -17.36 22.43
N LYS A 35 8.50 -18.20 23.29
CA LYS A 35 9.22 -19.42 22.91
C LYS A 35 8.42 -20.38 22.04
N ASP A 36 7.10 -20.41 22.22
CA ASP A 36 6.15 -21.27 21.49
C ASP A 36 5.52 -20.58 20.28
N SER A 37 5.86 -19.32 19.98
CA SER A 37 5.44 -18.64 18.77
C SER A 37 6.11 -19.25 17.55
N LYS A 38 5.35 -19.49 16.47
CA LYS A 38 5.82 -20.19 15.28
C LYS A 38 5.63 -19.36 14.03
N ILE A 39 6.62 -19.41 13.14
CA ILE A 39 6.53 -18.93 11.76
C ILE A 39 6.60 -20.16 10.85
N ILE A 40 5.46 -20.55 10.28
CA ILE A 40 5.36 -21.67 9.38
C ILE A 40 5.51 -21.12 7.96
N ALA A 41 6.70 -21.22 7.42
CA ALA A 41 6.99 -20.87 6.03
C ALA A 41 6.41 -21.93 5.10
N SER A 42 5.61 -21.53 4.11
CA SER A 42 4.92 -22.46 3.24
C SER A 42 5.11 -22.13 1.77
N GLY A 43 5.37 -23.16 0.96
CA GLY A 43 5.54 -23.06 -0.47
C GLY A 43 5.22 -24.40 -1.16
N ARG A 44 5.19 -24.39 -2.50
CA ARG A 44 4.85 -25.57 -3.30
C ARG A 44 6.01 -26.56 -3.52
N LYS A 45 7.25 -26.16 -3.23
CA LYS A 45 8.42 -27.03 -3.38
C LYS A 45 8.52 -27.95 -2.18
N GLU A 46 8.84 -29.21 -2.41
CA GLU A 46 9.20 -30.16 -1.37
C GLU A 46 10.65 -29.86 -0.93
N LEU A 47 10.78 -29.25 0.24
CA LEU A 47 12.05 -28.94 0.88
C LEU A 47 12.02 -29.47 2.32
N SER A 48 13.16 -29.94 2.80
CA SER A 48 13.35 -30.16 4.23
C SER A 48 13.42 -28.82 4.96
N ASN A 49 13.28 -28.84 6.28
CA ASN A 49 13.43 -27.63 7.09
C ASN A 49 14.83 -27.03 6.95
N GLU A 50 15.85 -27.87 6.92
CA GLU A 50 17.25 -27.47 6.78
C GLU A 50 17.52 -26.82 5.41
N GLU A 51 16.99 -27.40 4.33
CA GLU A 51 17.12 -26.85 2.98
C GLU A 51 16.44 -25.48 2.87
N PHE A 52 15.25 -25.32 3.46
CA PHE A 52 14.56 -24.03 3.47
C PHE A 52 15.33 -22.97 4.30
N LEU A 53 15.80 -23.32 5.48
CA LEU A 53 16.59 -22.39 6.33
C LEU A 53 17.92 -22.01 5.66
N ALA A 54 18.57 -22.94 4.97
CA ALA A 54 19.78 -22.64 4.19
C ALA A 54 19.48 -21.63 3.07
N LEU A 55 18.39 -21.83 2.31
CA LEU A 55 17.93 -20.90 1.28
C LEU A 55 17.59 -19.52 1.88
N LEU A 56 16.89 -19.49 3.01
CA LEU A 56 16.54 -18.25 3.70
C LEU A 56 17.81 -17.49 4.14
N CYS A 57 18.77 -18.18 4.74
CA CYS A 57 20.03 -17.59 5.17
C CYS A 57 20.87 -17.07 4.00
N GLU A 58 20.92 -17.81 2.88
CA GLU A 58 21.58 -17.34 1.64
C GLU A 58 21.01 -16.02 1.16
N LYS A 59 19.67 -15.89 1.12
CA LYS A 59 18.98 -14.70 0.58
C LYS A 59 18.95 -13.51 1.53
N THR A 60 18.99 -13.74 2.86
CA THR A 60 18.71 -12.69 3.87
C THR A 60 19.90 -12.41 4.78
N GLN A 61 20.87 -13.34 4.87
CA GLN A 61 21.99 -13.31 5.83
C GLN A 61 21.55 -13.15 7.29
N LEU A 62 20.35 -13.64 7.63
CA LEU A 62 19.80 -13.52 9.00
C LEU A 62 20.65 -14.24 10.04
N HIS A 63 21.26 -15.38 9.70
CA HIS A 63 22.11 -16.17 10.61
C HIS A 63 23.32 -15.40 11.15
N SER A 64 23.84 -14.42 10.40
CA SER A 64 24.98 -13.59 10.79
C SER A 64 24.59 -12.33 11.56
N ARG A 65 23.30 -12.07 11.77
CA ARG A 65 22.80 -10.89 12.50
C ARG A 65 22.69 -11.19 13.99
N GLU A 66 22.72 -10.13 14.81
CA GLU A 66 22.44 -10.22 16.25
C GLU A 66 21.09 -10.92 16.48
N LYS A 67 21.02 -11.90 17.38
CA LYS A 67 19.83 -12.74 17.64
C LYS A 67 19.27 -13.48 16.43
N GLY A 68 20.05 -13.59 15.34
CA GLY A 68 19.57 -14.22 14.10
C GLY A 68 19.24 -15.69 14.28
N GLU A 69 20.11 -16.46 14.95
CA GLU A 69 19.88 -17.87 15.26
C GLU A 69 18.66 -18.09 16.16
N GLU A 70 18.46 -17.23 17.15
CA GLU A 70 17.29 -17.28 18.04
C GLU A 70 15.99 -17.03 17.22
N PHE A 71 16.00 -16.08 16.31
CA PHE A 71 14.88 -15.81 15.43
C PHE A 71 14.60 -16.98 14.47
N LEU A 72 15.65 -17.55 13.87
CA LEU A 72 15.53 -18.71 12.96
C LEU A 72 14.93 -19.94 13.65
N ALA A 73 15.15 -20.11 14.95
CA ALA A 73 14.56 -21.19 15.74
C ALA A 73 13.01 -21.13 15.81
N HIS A 74 12.39 -19.98 15.52
CA HIS A 74 10.93 -19.86 15.39
C HIS A 74 10.39 -20.30 14.03
N ILE A 75 11.26 -20.51 13.03
CA ILE A 75 10.86 -20.76 11.64
C ILE A 75 10.91 -22.26 11.35
N SER A 76 9.82 -22.74 10.77
CA SER A 76 9.77 -24.10 10.19
C SER A 76 9.19 -24.03 8.78
N TYR A 77 9.54 -24.97 7.92
CA TYR A 77 9.00 -25.08 6.58
C TYR A 77 7.99 -26.23 6.50
N PHE A 78 6.88 -25.97 5.80
CA PHE A 78 5.88 -26.96 5.53
C PHE A 78 5.36 -26.81 4.09
N CYS A 79 5.50 -27.88 3.28
CA CYS A 79 5.06 -27.87 1.89
C CYS A 79 3.52 -27.86 1.81
N VAL A 80 2.95 -26.81 1.19
CA VAL A 80 1.51 -26.74 0.89
C VAL A 80 1.30 -26.40 -0.57
N ARG A 81 0.64 -27.29 -1.27
CA ARG A 81 0.10 -27.05 -2.62
C ARG A 81 -1.31 -26.52 -2.45
N LEU A 82 -1.54 -25.29 -2.92
CA LEU A 82 -2.75 -24.53 -2.66
C LEU A 82 -4.04 -25.15 -3.23
N ASP A 83 -3.89 -26.05 -4.18
CA ASP A 83 -4.95 -26.85 -4.81
C ASP A 83 -5.16 -28.24 -4.18
N ASN A 84 -4.33 -28.64 -3.20
CA ASN A 84 -4.41 -29.94 -2.54
C ASN A 84 -5.06 -29.85 -1.16
N PRO A 85 -6.31 -30.30 -0.95
CA PRO A 85 -7.00 -30.25 0.33
C PRO A 85 -6.27 -30.94 1.48
N LYS A 86 -5.57 -32.05 1.19
CA LYS A 86 -4.86 -32.86 2.20
C LYS A 86 -3.73 -32.07 2.88
N ASP A 87 -3.05 -31.21 2.13
CA ASP A 87 -1.97 -30.39 2.67
C ASP A 87 -2.52 -29.43 3.75
N PHE A 88 -3.78 -28.96 3.62
CA PHE A 88 -4.45 -28.11 4.62
C PHE A 88 -4.95 -28.91 5.85
N GLU A 89 -5.30 -30.19 5.67
CA GLU A 89 -5.61 -31.06 6.81
C GLU A 89 -4.35 -31.25 7.67
N GLU A 90 -3.19 -31.50 7.07
CA GLU A 90 -1.93 -31.60 7.81
C GLU A 90 -1.53 -30.23 8.43
N LEU A 91 -1.66 -29.11 7.70
CA LEU A 91 -1.43 -27.79 8.21
C LEU A 91 -2.26 -27.51 9.47
N SER A 92 -3.51 -27.97 9.50
CA SER A 92 -4.42 -27.75 10.65
C SER A 92 -3.98 -28.48 11.93
N LYS A 93 -3.14 -29.49 11.81
CA LYS A 93 -2.59 -30.23 12.96
C LYS A 93 -1.42 -29.50 13.62
N ILE A 94 -0.69 -28.69 12.86
CA ILE A 94 0.49 -27.95 13.34
C ILE A 94 0.17 -26.50 13.75
N ALA A 95 -0.89 -25.92 13.16
CA ALA A 95 -1.35 -24.57 13.48
C ALA A 95 -2.10 -24.58 14.83
N THR A 96 -1.73 -23.70 15.75
CA THR A 96 -2.34 -23.61 17.09
C THR A 96 -3.67 -22.85 17.05
N LYS A 97 -4.63 -23.27 17.89
CA LYS A 97 -5.96 -22.64 17.98
C LYS A 97 -6.11 -21.68 19.18
N ASN A 98 -5.18 -21.72 20.12
CA ASN A 98 -5.29 -21.04 21.43
C ASN A 98 -4.69 -19.63 21.48
N LYS A 99 -4.06 -19.18 20.38
CA LYS A 99 -3.45 -17.84 20.25
C LYS A 99 -3.77 -17.23 18.89
N PRO A 100 -3.48 -15.95 18.65
CA PRO A 100 -3.64 -15.35 17.32
C PRO A 100 -2.94 -16.19 16.26
N LEU A 101 -3.67 -16.57 15.22
CA LEU A 101 -3.17 -17.29 14.06
C LEU A 101 -3.30 -16.41 12.83
N ILE A 102 -2.17 -16.14 12.19
CA ILE A 102 -2.09 -15.21 11.07
C ILE A 102 -1.76 -15.99 9.81
N PHE A 103 -2.58 -15.84 8.77
CA PHE A 103 -2.28 -16.33 7.44
C PHE A 103 -1.87 -15.16 6.54
N TYR A 104 -0.66 -15.20 6.02
CA TYR A 104 -0.16 -14.22 5.08
C TYR A 104 -0.20 -14.77 3.65
N PHE A 105 -0.98 -14.15 2.78
CA PHE A 105 -1.13 -14.55 1.38
C PHE A 105 -0.12 -13.81 0.48
N SER A 106 1.14 -14.27 0.46
CA SER A 106 2.16 -13.84 -0.51
C SER A 106 2.09 -14.71 -1.77
N ILE A 107 0.88 -14.87 -2.31
CA ILE A 107 0.53 -15.74 -3.44
C ILE A 107 -0.28 -14.95 -4.47
N SER A 108 -0.45 -15.51 -5.69
CA SER A 108 -1.31 -14.88 -6.70
C SER A 108 -2.76 -14.77 -6.22
N PRO A 109 -3.46 -13.66 -6.50
CA PRO A 109 -4.88 -13.49 -6.17
C PRO A 109 -5.79 -14.60 -6.72
N SER A 110 -5.40 -15.27 -7.79
CA SER A 110 -6.12 -16.44 -8.35
C SER A 110 -6.26 -17.60 -7.36
N PHE A 111 -5.41 -17.68 -6.35
CA PHE A 111 -5.46 -18.71 -5.31
C PHE A 111 -6.17 -18.26 -4.04
N PHE A 112 -6.56 -16.99 -3.90
CA PHE A 112 -7.14 -16.48 -2.65
C PHE A 112 -8.42 -17.23 -2.26
N ALA A 113 -9.35 -17.39 -3.20
CA ALA A 113 -10.62 -18.08 -2.97
C ALA A 113 -10.41 -19.54 -2.54
N THR A 114 -9.61 -20.30 -3.28
CA THR A 114 -9.34 -21.70 -3.02
C THR A 114 -8.63 -21.90 -1.68
N THR A 115 -7.62 -21.07 -1.39
CA THR A 115 -6.91 -21.10 -0.11
C THR A 115 -7.82 -20.77 1.06
N ALA A 116 -8.63 -19.71 0.96
CA ALA A 116 -9.61 -19.33 1.99
C ALA A 116 -10.65 -20.45 2.25
N GLN A 117 -11.12 -21.10 1.19
CA GLN A 117 -12.04 -22.24 1.28
C GLN A 117 -11.40 -23.43 2.01
N HIS A 118 -10.14 -23.79 1.67
CA HIS A 118 -9.43 -24.89 2.33
C HIS A 118 -9.16 -24.59 3.80
N LEU A 119 -8.77 -23.37 4.14
CA LEU A 119 -8.61 -22.96 5.53
C LEU A 119 -9.92 -23.11 6.31
N ALA A 120 -11.04 -22.64 5.76
CA ALA A 120 -12.35 -22.73 6.40
C ALA A 120 -12.82 -24.18 6.59
N LYS A 121 -12.63 -25.05 5.60
CA LYS A 121 -12.96 -26.48 5.69
C LYS A 121 -12.21 -27.20 6.81
N ASN A 122 -11.04 -26.71 7.20
CA ASN A 122 -10.20 -27.26 8.26
C ASN A 122 -10.32 -26.47 9.58
N ALA A 123 -11.41 -25.69 9.74
CA ALA A 123 -11.67 -24.86 10.92
C ALA A 123 -10.54 -23.87 11.27
N LEU A 124 -9.82 -23.40 10.26
CA LEU A 124 -8.76 -22.40 10.36
C LEU A 124 -9.26 -20.97 9.99
N ASN A 125 -10.54 -20.69 10.29
CA ASN A 125 -11.18 -19.38 10.12
C ASN A 125 -11.91 -18.91 11.38
N HIS A 126 -11.53 -19.44 12.56
CA HIS A 126 -12.11 -19.04 13.84
C HIS A 126 -11.81 -17.58 14.19
N ALA A 127 -12.45 -17.03 15.22
CA ALA A 127 -12.42 -15.59 15.54
C ALA A 127 -11.02 -15.00 15.79
N ASN A 128 -10.05 -15.83 16.24
CA ASN A 128 -8.68 -15.38 16.47
C ASN A 128 -7.79 -15.47 15.21
N VAL A 129 -8.34 -15.86 14.07
CA VAL A 129 -7.61 -15.91 12.80
C VAL A 129 -7.60 -14.55 12.13
N ARG A 130 -6.46 -14.19 11.57
CA ARG A 130 -6.22 -12.96 10.79
C ARG A 130 -5.66 -13.34 9.44
N LEU A 131 -6.21 -12.74 8.39
CA LEU A 131 -5.83 -12.99 7.01
C LEU A 131 -5.20 -11.72 6.43
N ILE A 132 -3.92 -11.78 6.11
CA ILE A 132 -3.21 -10.68 5.45
C ILE A 132 -3.19 -10.94 3.94
N LEU A 133 -3.66 -9.95 3.18
CA LEU A 133 -3.75 -10.00 1.72
C LEU A 133 -2.83 -8.98 1.08
N GLU A 134 -2.04 -9.43 0.12
CA GLU A 134 -1.19 -8.60 -0.73
C GLU A 134 -1.93 -8.14 -1.99
N LYS A 135 -1.46 -7.02 -2.54
CA LYS A 135 -1.90 -6.55 -3.86
C LYS A 135 -1.33 -7.45 -4.99
N PRO A 136 -2.01 -7.52 -6.16
CA PRO A 136 -3.18 -6.73 -6.56
C PRO A 136 -4.50 -7.29 -6.04
N LEU A 137 -5.42 -6.39 -5.64
CA LEU A 137 -6.76 -6.73 -5.16
C LEU A 137 -7.80 -6.32 -6.22
N GLY A 138 -7.71 -6.95 -7.39
CA GLY A 138 -8.47 -6.61 -8.58
C GLY A 138 -7.70 -5.69 -9.55
N HIS A 139 -8.26 -5.51 -10.74
CA HIS A 139 -7.77 -4.60 -11.79
C HIS A 139 -8.86 -3.63 -12.27
N ASP A 140 -10.08 -3.79 -11.75
CA ASP A 140 -11.26 -2.93 -11.86
C ASP A 140 -12.21 -3.19 -10.70
N LEU A 141 -13.30 -2.44 -10.60
CA LEU A 141 -14.30 -2.60 -9.54
C LEU A 141 -14.92 -4.01 -9.53
N LYS A 142 -15.17 -4.58 -10.71
CA LYS A 142 -15.81 -5.89 -10.84
C LYS A 142 -14.94 -6.99 -10.25
N THR A 143 -13.70 -7.08 -10.68
CA THR A 143 -12.75 -8.09 -10.20
C THR A 143 -12.37 -7.88 -8.73
N CYS A 144 -12.31 -6.64 -8.26
CA CYS A 144 -12.14 -6.31 -6.85
C CYS A 144 -13.27 -6.91 -6.02
N LYS A 145 -14.53 -6.71 -6.41
CA LYS A 145 -15.70 -7.28 -5.74
C LYS A 145 -15.71 -8.80 -5.78
N GLU A 146 -15.37 -9.40 -6.92
CA GLU A 146 -15.28 -10.87 -7.07
C GLU A 146 -14.28 -11.48 -6.07
N ILE A 147 -13.08 -10.90 -5.96
CA ILE A 147 -12.07 -11.34 -5.00
C ILE A 147 -12.61 -11.23 -3.57
N PHE A 148 -13.22 -10.09 -3.20
CA PHE A 148 -13.72 -9.90 -1.84
C PHE A 148 -14.88 -10.81 -1.51
N GLN A 149 -15.84 -10.99 -2.40
CA GLN A 149 -16.96 -11.91 -2.22
C GLN A 149 -16.48 -13.35 -1.98
N SER A 150 -15.46 -13.78 -2.72
CA SER A 150 -14.90 -15.13 -2.58
C SER A 150 -14.25 -15.37 -1.22
N ILE A 151 -13.64 -14.34 -0.62
CA ILE A 151 -13.00 -14.42 0.70
C ILE A 151 -14.03 -14.21 1.82
N SER A 152 -14.95 -13.26 1.66
CA SER A 152 -15.98 -12.94 2.66
C SER A 152 -16.98 -14.08 2.89
N ALA A 153 -17.03 -15.07 1.98
CA ALA A 153 -17.78 -16.31 2.22
C ALA A 153 -17.21 -17.12 3.41
N PHE A 154 -15.95 -16.89 3.80
CA PHE A 154 -15.24 -17.69 4.80
C PHE A 154 -14.65 -16.86 5.95
N PHE A 155 -14.32 -15.59 5.73
CA PHE A 155 -13.71 -14.70 6.71
C PHE A 155 -14.49 -13.40 6.83
N LYS A 156 -14.66 -12.90 8.06
CA LYS A 156 -15.28 -11.60 8.32
C LYS A 156 -14.31 -10.46 8.01
N GLU A 157 -14.83 -9.28 7.73
CA GLU A 157 -14.01 -8.08 7.43
C GLU A 157 -13.02 -7.75 8.55
N GLU A 158 -13.39 -7.98 9.81
CA GLU A 158 -12.55 -7.76 10.99
C GLU A 158 -11.40 -8.78 11.10
N GLN A 159 -11.40 -9.82 10.28
CA GLN A 159 -10.30 -10.78 10.19
C GLN A 159 -9.35 -10.47 9.04
N ILE A 160 -9.69 -9.54 8.14
CA ILE A 160 -8.98 -9.30 6.89
C ILE A 160 -8.15 -8.02 6.97
N PHE A 161 -6.86 -8.15 6.69
CA PHE A 161 -5.84 -7.09 6.69
C PHE A 161 -5.30 -6.92 5.27
N ARG A 162 -5.79 -5.92 4.54
CA ARG A 162 -5.35 -5.63 3.16
C ARG A 162 -4.16 -4.68 3.20
N ILE A 163 -3.01 -5.16 2.76
CA ILE A 163 -1.78 -4.37 2.80
C ILE A 163 -1.78 -3.29 1.73
N ASP A 164 -1.56 -2.07 2.19
CA ASP A 164 -0.98 -0.99 1.42
C ASP A 164 0.29 -0.53 2.14
N HIS A 165 1.46 -0.83 1.58
CA HIS A 165 2.73 -0.56 2.26
C HIS A 165 3.01 0.94 2.47
N TYR A 166 2.29 1.85 1.77
CA TYR A 166 2.38 3.29 2.03
C TYR A 166 1.81 3.64 3.40
N LEU A 167 0.74 2.97 3.84
CA LEU A 167 0.18 3.19 5.18
C LEU A 167 1.13 2.79 6.32
N GLY A 168 2.13 1.95 6.02
CA GLY A 168 3.22 1.63 6.96
C GLY A 168 4.36 2.64 6.98
N LYS A 169 4.44 3.57 6.00
CA LYS A 169 5.53 4.55 5.94
C LYS A 169 5.37 5.63 7.01
N LYS A 170 6.46 5.98 7.69
CA LYS A 170 6.46 7.02 8.74
C LYS A 170 5.93 8.36 8.23
N GLY A 171 6.39 8.83 7.07
CA GLY A 171 5.92 10.08 6.48
C GLY A 171 4.42 10.10 6.20
N VAL A 172 3.80 8.94 5.91
CA VAL A 172 2.34 8.82 5.76
C VAL A 172 1.64 8.85 7.13
N GLN A 173 2.17 8.14 8.12
CA GLN A 173 1.63 8.12 9.47
C GLN A 173 1.71 9.49 10.14
N ASN A 174 2.74 10.27 9.86
CA ASN A 174 2.92 11.63 10.33
C ASN A 174 1.75 12.56 9.98
N ILE A 175 1.01 12.29 8.90
CA ILE A 175 -0.17 13.09 8.51
C ILE A 175 -1.23 13.05 9.63
N LEU A 176 -1.51 11.86 10.15
CA LEU A 176 -2.47 11.70 11.25
C LEU A 176 -1.86 12.09 12.60
N GLU A 177 -0.62 11.68 12.87
CA GLU A 177 0.07 11.97 14.13
C GLU A 177 0.15 13.49 14.38
N LEU A 178 0.51 14.27 13.34
CA LEU A 178 0.59 15.73 13.46
C LEU A 178 -0.78 16.33 13.79
N ARG A 179 -1.84 15.86 13.13
CA ARG A 179 -3.21 16.36 13.35
C ARG A 179 -3.76 15.97 14.72
N LEU A 180 -3.51 14.74 15.18
CA LEU A 180 -3.98 14.22 16.47
C LEU A 180 -3.30 14.93 17.65
N ASN A 181 -1.99 15.16 17.52
CA ASN A 181 -1.19 15.74 18.60
C ASN A 181 -1.23 17.29 18.65
N ASN A 182 -1.78 17.93 17.62
CA ASN A 182 -1.82 19.39 17.49
C ASN A 182 -3.22 19.87 17.09
N PRO A 183 -4.16 19.98 18.02
CA PRO A 183 -5.55 20.38 17.72
C PRO A 183 -5.68 21.71 16.98
N ILE A 184 -4.75 22.66 17.20
CA ILE A 184 -4.73 23.96 16.51
C ILE A 184 -4.54 23.80 14.99
N LEU A 185 -3.85 22.76 14.54
CA LEU A 185 -3.68 22.50 13.11
C LEU A 185 -4.99 22.10 12.43
N ASN A 186 -5.96 21.54 13.18
CA ASN A 186 -7.24 21.19 12.60
C ASN A 186 -8.05 22.41 12.19
N ILE A 187 -7.81 23.57 12.84
CA ILE A 187 -8.40 24.87 12.42
C ILE A 187 -7.80 25.28 11.06
N LEU A 188 -6.49 25.04 10.86
CA LEU A 188 -5.84 25.31 9.58
C LEU A 188 -6.34 24.36 8.47
N TRP A 189 -6.76 23.15 8.82
CA TRP A 189 -7.32 22.18 7.84
C TRP A 189 -8.57 22.71 7.13
N ASP A 190 -9.33 23.62 7.77
CA ASP A 190 -10.48 24.29 7.17
C ASP A 190 -10.07 25.43 6.22
N GLN A 191 -8.78 25.78 6.18
CA GLN A 191 -8.21 26.83 5.33
C GLN A 191 -7.43 26.24 4.13
N ILE A 192 -7.53 24.92 3.88
CA ILE A 192 -6.84 24.27 2.76
C ILE A 192 -7.39 24.82 1.45
N SER A 193 -6.51 25.35 0.60
CA SER A 193 -6.83 25.89 -0.72
C SER A 193 -6.45 24.97 -1.88
N ALA A 194 -5.46 24.09 -1.67
CA ALA A 194 -5.08 23.05 -2.62
C ALA A 194 -4.27 21.95 -1.92
N VAL A 195 -4.27 20.75 -2.47
CA VAL A 195 -3.43 19.63 -2.03
C VAL A 195 -2.70 19.05 -3.24
N GLU A 196 -1.39 18.81 -3.11
CA GLU A 196 -0.60 18.11 -4.11
C GLU A 196 -0.04 16.82 -3.50
N ILE A 197 -0.33 15.69 -4.12
CA ILE A 197 0.18 14.36 -3.76
C ILE A 197 1.06 13.91 -4.92
N CYS A 198 2.36 13.81 -4.69
CA CYS A 198 3.32 13.54 -5.73
C CYS A 198 4.21 12.34 -5.39
N VAL A 199 4.28 11.37 -6.30
CA VAL A 199 5.23 10.27 -6.25
C VAL A 199 5.89 10.08 -7.60
N TYR A 200 7.16 10.44 -7.71
CA TYR A 200 8.00 10.30 -8.89
C TYR A 200 9.12 9.31 -8.65
N GLU A 201 9.43 8.51 -9.66
CA GLU A 201 10.47 7.50 -9.65
C GLU A 201 11.47 7.77 -10.77
N THR A 202 12.77 7.68 -10.46
CA THR A 202 13.85 7.77 -11.48
C THR A 202 13.95 6.49 -12.31
N LEU A 203 13.53 5.36 -11.76
CA LEU A 203 13.50 4.07 -12.45
C LEU A 203 12.34 4.00 -13.45
N GLY A 204 12.54 3.19 -14.49
CA GLY A 204 11.51 2.81 -15.46
C GLY A 204 10.74 1.58 -15.02
N VAL A 205 10.35 0.76 -16.01
CA VAL A 205 9.65 -0.52 -15.74
C VAL A 205 10.64 -1.69 -15.61
N GLU A 206 11.88 -1.53 -16.09
CA GLU A 206 12.98 -2.48 -16.01
C GLU A 206 12.52 -3.91 -16.43
N GLU A 207 12.80 -4.93 -15.63
CA GLU A 207 12.41 -6.33 -15.91
C GLU A 207 10.89 -6.60 -15.81
N ARG A 208 10.10 -5.58 -15.42
CA ARG A 208 8.65 -5.70 -15.18
C ARG A 208 7.80 -5.20 -16.36
N GLY A 209 8.37 -5.01 -17.55
CA GLY A 209 7.67 -4.44 -18.70
C GLY A 209 6.33 -5.12 -19.01
N GLU A 210 6.30 -6.47 -19.11
CA GLU A 210 5.08 -7.22 -19.37
C GLU A 210 3.98 -7.03 -18.32
N PHE A 211 4.37 -6.95 -17.07
CA PHE A 211 3.44 -6.73 -15.97
C PHE A 211 2.92 -5.30 -15.97
N TYR A 212 3.84 -4.33 -16.08
CA TYR A 212 3.48 -2.92 -16.02
C TYR A 212 2.61 -2.48 -17.20
N ASP A 213 2.85 -3.05 -18.37
CA ASP A 213 2.11 -2.75 -19.59
C ASP A 213 0.61 -3.08 -19.49
N LYS A 214 0.28 -4.04 -18.63
CA LYS A 214 -1.12 -4.41 -18.33
C LYS A 214 -1.77 -3.55 -17.21
N ILE A 215 -0.95 -2.82 -16.44
CA ILE A 215 -1.42 -2.15 -15.22
C ILE A 215 -1.40 -0.62 -15.35
N GLY A 216 -0.26 -0.03 -15.77
CA GLY A 216 -0.09 1.41 -15.87
C GLY A 216 -0.02 2.13 -14.52
N ALA A 217 0.22 3.42 -14.58
CA ALA A 217 0.39 4.29 -13.42
C ALA A 217 -0.87 4.39 -12.55
N LEU A 218 -2.07 4.37 -13.18
CA LEU A 218 -3.33 4.42 -12.44
C LEU A 218 -3.49 3.26 -11.48
N ARG A 219 -3.29 2.03 -11.95
CA ARG A 219 -3.50 0.82 -11.14
C ARG A 219 -2.31 0.54 -10.22
N ASP A 220 -1.06 0.85 -10.67
CA ASP A 220 0.13 0.58 -9.85
C ASP A 220 0.19 1.49 -8.63
N MET A 221 -0.17 2.78 -8.79
CA MET A 221 0.09 3.79 -7.76
C MET A 221 -1.15 4.59 -7.33
N VAL A 222 -1.99 5.05 -8.27
CA VAL A 222 -3.07 5.98 -7.93
C VAL A 222 -4.19 5.27 -7.17
N GLN A 223 -4.69 4.16 -7.68
CA GLN A 223 -5.82 3.40 -7.17
C GLN A 223 -5.66 3.00 -5.68
N ASN A 224 -4.44 2.77 -5.29
CA ASN A 224 -4.08 2.32 -3.95
C ASN A 224 -3.39 3.45 -3.17
N HIS A 225 -2.08 3.56 -3.27
CA HIS A 225 -1.24 4.41 -2.43
C HIS A 225 -1.67 5.88 -2.40
N LEU A 226 -1.91 6.50 -3.57
CA LEU A 226 -2.16 7.94 -3.62
C LEU A 226 -3.57 8.29 -3.16
N LEU A 227 -4.58 7.46 -3.47
CA LEU A 227 -5.94 7.63 -2.95
C LEU A 227 -6.02 7.31 -1.45
N GLN A 228 -5.20 6.38 -0.92
CA GLN A 228 -5.08 6.18 0.52
C GLN A 228 -4.51 7.41 1.22
N VAL A 229 -3.44 8.01 0.67
CA VAL A 229 -2.87 9.26 1.19
C VAL A 229 -3.89 10.40 1.13
N LEU A 230 -4.60 10.57 0.00
CA LEU A 230 -5.67 11.55 -0.13
C LEU A 230 -6.72 11.39 0.97
N SER A 231 -7.16 10.15 1.20
CA SER A 231 -8.17 9.87 2.22
C SER A 231 -7.72 10.26 3.63
N LEU A 232 -6.43 10.05 3.97
CA LEU A 232 -5.87 10.46 5.28
C LEU A 232 -5.81 11.97 5.45
N ILE A 233 -5.57 12.72 4.37
CA ILE A 233 -5.54 14.18 4.40
C ILE A 233 -6.96 14.74 4.55
N ALA A 234 -7.89 14.22 3.76
CA ALA A 234 -9.25 14.75 3.67
C ALA A 234 -10.21 14.23 4.74
N THR A 235 -9.82 13.19 5.49
CA THR A 235 -10.68 12.61 6.52
C THR A 235 -10.88 13.56 7.69
N ASP A 236 -12.08 13.58 8.26
CA ASP A 236 -12.29 14.14 9.59
C ASP A 236 -11.66 13.21 10.64
N LEU A 237 -11.11 13.81 11.70
CA LEU A 237 -10.54 13.01 12.78
C LEU A 237 -11.68 12.42 13.63
N PRO A 238 -11.79 11.10 13.73
CA PRO A 238 -12.80 10.47 14.58
C PRO A 238 -12.41 10.60 16.06
N ASN A 239 -13.39 10.53 16.96
CA ASN A 239 -13.13 10.49 18.40
C ASN A 239 -12.42 9.19 18.83
N ASP A 240 -12.71 8.08 18.19
CA ASP A 240 -11.99 6.80 18.34
C ASP A 240 -11.33 6.44 17.01
N LEU A 241 -10.02 6.21 17.04
CA LEU A 241 -9.25 5.83 15.84
C LEU A 241 -9.73 4.53 15.18
N LYS A 242 -10.46 3.68 15.90
CA LYS A 242 -11.13 2.51 15.31
C LYS A 242 -12.13 2.88 14.20
N ASP A 243 -12.66 4.09 14.24
CA ASP A 243 -13.59 4.59 13.22
C ASP A 243 -12.87 5.27 12.03
N LEU A 244 -11.54 5.39 12.07
CA LEU A 244 -10.76 6.03 11.00
C LEU A 244 -11.08 5.48 9.60
N ARG A 245 -11.18 4.17 9.46
CA ARG A 245 -11.52 3.54 8.18
C ARG A 245 -12.92 3.95 7.69
N LYS A 246 -13.88 4.14 8.58
CA LYS A 246 -15.23 4.62 8.22
C LYS A 246 -15.18 6.04 7.68
N GLU A 247 -14.39 6.91 8.28
CA GLU A 247 -14.23 8.29 7.81
C GLU A 247 -13.50 8.32 6.45
N LYS A 248 -12.45 7.52 6.26
CA LYS A 248 -11.78 7.37 4.96
C LYS A 248 -12.73 6.89 3.84
N ILE A 249 -13.61 5.93 4.15
CA ILE A 249 -14.64 5.46 3.20
C ILE A 249 -15.55 6.61 2.78
N LYS A 250 -15.99 7.46 3.74
CA LYS A 250 -16.82 8.64 3.41
C LYS A 250 -16.10 9.53 2.40
N VAL A 251 -14.83 9.86 2.65
CA VAL A 251 -14.02 10.69 1.75
C VAL A 251 -13.93 10.07 0.35
N LEU A 252 -13.51 8.82 0.24
CA LEU A 252 -13.31 8.17 -1.07
C LEU A 252 -14.61 8.08 -1.89
N LYS A 253 -15.76 7.93 -1.23
CA LYS A 253 -17.08 7.95 -1.89
C LYS A 253 -17.48 9.32 -2.45
N THR A 254 -16.83 10.39 -2.02
CA THR A 254 -17.10 11.75 -2.50
C THR A 254 -16.19 12.19 -3.66
N LEU A 255 -15.27 11.34 -4.11
CA LEU A 255 -14.45 11.62 -5.28
C LEU A 255 -15.32 11.82 -6.52
N GLN A 256 -15.18 12.98 -7.15
CA GLN A 256 -15.94 13.33 -8.35
C GLN A 256 -15.19 12.86 -9.60
N PRO A 257 -15.88 12.21 -10.56
CA PRO A 257 -15.29 11.93 -11.87
C PRO A 257 -14.91 13.23 -12.58
N PRO A 258 -13.87 13.23 -13.44
CA PRO A 258 -13.49 14.41 -14.21
C PRO A 258 -14.65 14.93 -15.07
N LYS A 259 -14.97 16.21 -14.95
CA LYS A 259 -15.98 16.88 -15.78
C LYS A 259 -15.43 17.26 -17.15
N ASP A 260 -14.15 17.58 -17.20
CA ASP A 260 -13.39 17.91 -18.41
C ASP A 260 -12.03 17.19 -18.35
N PHE A 261 -11.94 16.07 -19.05
CA PHE A 261 -10.70 15.28 -19.08
C PHE A 261 -9.48 16.05 -19.58
N LYS A 262 -9.68 16.96 -20.55
CA LYS A 262 -8.55 17.73 -21.13
C LYS A 262 -7.95 18.73 -20.14
N LYS A 263 -8.74 19.19 -19.16
CA LYS A 263 -8.33 20.15 -18.13
C LYS A 263 -7.99 19.48 -16.79
N GLN A 264 -8.45 18.26 -16.58
CA GLN A 264 -8.33 17.60 -15.28
C GLN A 264 -7.41 16.39 -15.29
N VAL A 265 -7.05 15.85 -16.46
CA VAL A 265 -6.24 14.63 -16.55
C VAL A 265 -5.19 14.74 -17.63
N ILE A 266 -3.93 14.49 -17.27
CA ILE A 266 -2.82 14.33 -18.20
C ILE A 266 -2.30 12.91 -18.07
N ARG A 267 -2.14 12.21 -19.22
CA ARG A 267 -1.44 10.93 -19.28
C ARG A 267 -0.31 10.99 -20.30
N ALA A 268 0.80 10.31 -19.99
CA ALA A 268 1.94 10.27 -20.89
C ALA A 268 2.78 8.99 -20.75
N GLN A 269 3.65 8.76 -21.75
CA GLN A 269 4.68 7.74 -21.71
C GLN A 269 6.05 8.39 -21.79
N TYR A 270 7.06 7.88 -21.06
CA TYR A 270 8.44 8.29 -21.29
C TYR A 270 8.95 7.79 -22.64
N GLN A 271 9.80 8.57 -23.28
CA GLN A 271 10.46 8.18 -24.54
C GLN A 271 11.26 6.89 -24.32
N GLY A 272 11.08 5.93 -25.23
CA GLY A 272 11.69 4.58 -25.13
C GLY A 272 10.86 3.56 -24.35
N TYR A 273 9.69 3.92 -23.79
CA TYR A 273 8.84 2.96 -23.05
C TYR A 273 8.48 1.72 -23.89
N ARG A 274 8.12 1.91 -25.15
CA ARG A 274 7.75 0.81 -26.06
C ARG A 274 8.92 -0.04 -26.52
N ASP A 275 10.14 0.38 -26.20
CA ASP A 275 11.37 -0.38 -26.45
C ASP A 275 11.84 -1.18 -25.24
N GLU A 276 11.20 -0.98 -24.09
CA GLU A 276 11.47 -1.79 -22.89
C GLU A 276 11.10 -3.27 -23.11
N ASN A 277 11.79 -4.15 -22.38
CA ASN A 277 11.62 -5.59 -22.52
C ASN A 277 10.18 -6.03 -22.29
N LYS A 278 9.59 -6.77 -23.24
CA LYS A 278 8.21 -7.32 -23.19
C LYS A 278 7.09 -6.26 -23.11
N VAL A 279 7.35 -5.01 -23.42
CA VAL A 279 6.32 -3.99 -23.64
C VAL A 279 5.77 -4.11 -25.07
N HIS A 280 4.46 -3.96 -25.24
CA HIS A 280 3.85 -4.00 -26.57
C HIS A 280 4.26 -2.76 -27.38
N LYS A 281 4.63 -2.93 -28.66
CA LYS A 281 5.13 -1.82 -29.51
C LYS A 281 4.10 -0.69 -29.74
N GLU A 282 2.83 -0.98 -29.64
CA GLU A 282 1.73 -0.02 -29.76
C GLU A 282 1.05 0.28 -28.42
N SER A 283 1.73 -0.01 -27.32
CA SER A 283 1.17 0.21 -25.97
C SER A 283 0.64 1.63 -25.79
N GLN A 284 -0.53 1.72 -25.18
CA GLN A 284 -1.17 2.98 -24.74
C GLN A 284 -1.11 3.15 -23.21
N THR A 285 -0.35 2.30 -22.53
CA THR A 285 -0.24 2.30 -21.09
C THR A 285 0.55 3.52 -20.61
N GLU A 286 -0.03 4.26 -19.70
CA GLU A 286 0.59 5.48 -19.16
C GLU A 286 1.68 5.14 -18.13
N THR A 287 2.83 5.83 -18.25
CA THR A 287 3.92 5.83 -17.27
C THR A 287 3.99 7.13 -16.47
N PHE A 288 3.18 8.10 -16.88
CA PHE A 288 2.92 9.36 -16.19
C PHE A 288 1.41 9.58 -16.12
N VAL A 289 0.94 9.98 -14.97
CA VAL A 289 -0.43 10.46 -14.80
C VAL A 289 -0.47 11.63 -13.83
N ALA A 290 -1.23 12.65 -14.17
CA ALA A 290 -1.56 13.76 -13.29
C ALA A 290 -3.06 14.04 -13.35
N ILE A 291 -3.70 14.14 -12.18
CA ILE A 291 -5.16 14.24 -12.04
C ILE A 291 -5.47 15.44 -11.14
N LYS A 292 -6.36 16.34 -11.58
CA LYS A 292 -6.98 17.37 -10.75
C LYS A 292 -8.34 16.83 -10.29
N ALA A 293 -8.36 16.25 -9.10
CA ALA A 293 -9.53 15.64 -8.50
C ALA A 293 -10.24 16.62 -7.55
N PHE A 294 -11.54 16.40 -7.34
CA PHE A 294 -12.35 17.17 -6.39
C PHE A 294 -13.16 16.22 -5.50
N LEU A 295 -13.47 16.69 -4.31
CA LEU A 295 -14.32 16.00 -3.34
C LEU A 295 -15.65 16.72 -3.21
N ASP A 296 -16.75 15.97 -3.22
CA ASP A 296 -18.09 16.50 -2.96
C ASP A 296 -18.39 16.52 -1.45
N THR A 297 -17.66 17.37 -0.75
CA THR A 297 -17.85 17.62 0.69
C THR A 297 -17.90 19.10 0.96
N PRO A 298 -18.66 19.57 1.97
CA PRO A 298 -18.71 20.98 2.32
C PRO A 298 -17.33 21.57 2.60
N LYS A 299 -16.48 20.83 3.29
CA LYS A 299 -15.13 21.25 3.72
C LYS A 299 -14.18 21.46 2.54
N PHE A 300 -14.22 20.58 1.54
CA PHE A 300 -13.30 20.62 0.40
C PHE A 300 -13.99 21.03 -0.91
N LYS A 301 -15.14 21.70 -0.81
CA LYS A 301 -15.86 22.17 -2.01
C LYS A 301 -14.99 23.14 -2.80
N GLY A 302 -14.68 22.77 -4.04
CA GLY A 302 -13.84 23.56 -4.94
C GLY A 302 -12.34 23.51 -4.66
N VAL A 303 -11.89 22.78 -3.64
CA VAL A 303 -10.47 22.56 -3.36
C VAL A 303 -9.91 21.51 -4.31
N PRO A 304 -8.91 21.84 -5.14
CA PRO A 304 -8.29 20.87 -6.03
C PRO A 304 -7.31 19.96 -5.27
N PHE A 305 -7.38 18.67 -5.58
CA PHE A 305 -6.40 17.66 -5.18
C PHE A 305 -5.62 17.23 -6.43
N TYR A 306 -4.37 17.62 -6.53
CA TYR A 306 -3.48 17.23 -7.61
C TYR A 306 -2.76 15.94 -7.25
N ILE A 307 -3.07 14.86 -7.96
CA ILE A 307 -2.51 13.53 -7.76
C ILE A 307 -1.56 13.24 -8.91
N LYS A 308 -0.27 13.05 -8.62
CA LYS A 308 0.78 12.94 -9.65
C LYS A 308 1.63 11.69 -9.41
N HIS A 309 1.81 10.89 -10.48
CA HIS A 309 2.78 9.80 -10.50
C HIS A 309 3.49 9.72 -11.84
N ALA A 310 4.79 9.43 -11.81
CA ALA A 310 5.58 9.25 -13.03
C ALA A 310 6.81 8.37 -12.79
N LYS A 311 7.25 7.68 -13.86
CA LYS A 311 8.52 6.97 -13.94
C LYS A 311 9.53 7.71 -14.81
N LYS A 312 10.83 7.33 -14.76
CA LYS A 312 11.93 7.98 -15.51
C LYS A 312 11.99 9.49 -15.29
N MET A 313 11.66 9.94 -14.09
CA MET A 313 11.75 11.36 -13.72
C MET A 313 13.19 11.76 -13.35
N PRO A 314 13.52 13.07 -13.38
CA PRO A 314 14.89 13.53 -13.04
C PRO A 314 15.33 13.17 -11.62
N HIS A 315 14.38 13.08 -10.69
CA HIS A 315 14.62 12.75 -9.28
C HIS A 315 13.47 11.98 -8.68
N ASN A 316 13.76 11.19 -7.64
CA ASN A 316 12.74 10.55 -6.84
C ASN A 316 12.07 11.61 -5.96
N GLN A 317 10.74 11.59 -5.93
CA GLN A 317 9.94 12.43 -5.05
C GLN A 317 8.80 11.58 -4.46
N ALA A 318 8.54 11.74 -3.19
CA ALA A 318 7.36 11.18 -2.55
C ALA A 318 6.93 12.16 -1.46
N SER A 319 6.00 13.05 -1.78
CA SER A 319 5.56 14.09 -0.86
C SER A 319 4.08 14.45 -1.01
N VAL A 320 3.56 15.06 0.05
CA VAL A 320 2.28 15.76 0.04
C VAL A 320 2.53 17.20 0.40
N LYS A 321 2.05 18.13 -0.42
CA LYS A 321 2.01 19.57 -0.11
C LYS A 321 0.58 20.00 0.12
N ILE A 322 0.32 20.62 1.26
CA ILE A 322 -0.95 21.20 1.65
C ILE A 322 -0.78 22.71 1.63
N HIS A 323 -1.53 23.38 0.76
CA HIS A 323 -1.51 24.83 0.61
C HIS A 323 -2.64 25.46 1.43
N PHE A 324 -2.29 26.42 2.27
CA PHE A 324 -3.23 27.22 3.08
C PHE A 324 -3.31 28.63 2.51
N ASN A 325 -4.47 29.06 2.07
CA ASN A 325 -4.71 30.43 1.58
C ASN A 325 -3.65 30.92 0.56
N ALA A 326 -3.18 30.03 -0.31
CA ALA A 326 -2.20 30.27 -1.39
C ALA A 326 -0.83 30.82 -0.96
N VAL A 327 -0.49 30.80 0.35
CA VAL A 327 0.70 31.49 0.86
C VAL A 327 1.59 30.63 1.74
N ASN A 328 0.98 29.80 2.58
CA ASN A 328 1.70 28.89 3.49
C ASN A 328 1.57 27.45 2.98
N THR A 329 2.64 26.68 3.09
CA THR A 329 2.64 25.30 2.62
C THR A 329 3.19 24.36 3.70
N LEU A 330 2.44 23.34 4.03
CA LEU A 330 2.86 22.22 4.86
C LEU A 330 3.21 21.04 3.95
N GLU A 331 4.44 20.54 4.04
CA GLU A 331 4.90 19.43 3.21
C GLU A 331 5.31 18.23 4.07
N PHE A 332 4.72 17.07 3.76
CA PHE A 332 5.08 15.76 4.31
C PHE A 332 5.91 14.99 3.30
N PHE A 333 7.09 14.52 3.71
CA PHE A 333 7.94 13.65 2.90
C PHE A 333 7.58 12.19 3.18
N LEU A 334 6.85 11.54 2.28
CA LEU A 334 6.23 10.23 2.52
C LEU A 334 7.22 9.09 2.76
N SER A 335 8.46 9.22 2.26
CA SER A 335 9.52 8.22 2.42
C SER A 335 10.53 8.57 3.50
N GLN A 336 10.31 9.66 4.25
CA GLN A 336 11.20 10.17 5.29
C GLN A 336 10.37 10.59 6.51
N ASP A 337 10.99 10.58 7.69
CA ASP A 337 10.42 11.22 8.87
C ASP A 337 10.74 12.72 8.86
N LYS A 338 10.09 13.43 7.93
CA LYS A 338 10.32 14.87 7.74
C LYS A 338 9.02 15.57 7.38
N ILE A 339 8.77 16.68 8.06
CA ILE A 339 7.67 17.61 7.79
C ILE A 339 8.27 19.00 7.72
N THR A 340 7.85 19.81 6.75
CA THR A 340 8.28 21.21 6.64
C THR A 340 7.09 22.14 6.53
N LEU A 341 7.19 23.31 7.17
CA LEU A 341 6.24 24.42 7.07
C LEU A 341 6.95 25.61 6.40
N THR A 342 6.49 25.98 5.22
CA THR A 342 6.94 27.19 4.52
C THR A 342 5.95 28.32 4.80
N LEU A 343 6.44 29.45 5.32
CA LEU A 343 5.66 30.65 5.58
C LEU A 343 6.01 31.70 4.53
N LYS A 344 5.03 32.53 4.15
CA LYS A 344 5.11 33.52 3.06
C LYS A 344 6.38 34.36 3.04
N ASP A 345 6.77 34.88 4.18
CA ASP A 345 7.87 35.89 4.26
C ASP A 345 9.16 35.28 4.83
N HIS A 346 9.25 33.94 4.91
CA HIS A 346 10.43 33.24 5.40
C HIS A 346 11.21 32.59 4.26
N GLN A 347 12.52 32.87 4.18
CA GLN A 347 13.39 32.31 3.13
C GLN A 347 13.62 30.79 3.29
N ASN A 348 13.56 30.27 4.52
CA ASN A 348 13.79 28.87 4.81
C ASN A 348 12.55 28.22 5.43
N PRO A 349 12.19 26.99 5.02
CA PRO A 349 11.11 26.24 5.67
C PRO A 349 11.49 25.86 7.11
N LEU A 350 10.50 25.93 8.00
CA LEU A 350 10.62 25.39 9.35
C LEU A 350 10.52 23.86 9.28
N ILE A 351 11.40 23.16 9.99
CA ILE A 351 11.30 21.70 10.14
C ILE A 351 10.45 21.42 11.37
N LEU A 352 9.41 20.63 11.19
CA LEU A 352 8.54 20.18 12.29
C LEU A 352 8.91 18.74 12.67
N GLU A 353 9.08 18.51 13.96
CA GLU A 353 9.31 17.17 14.50
C GLU A 353 8.00 16.61 15.07
N THR A 354 7.74 15.32 14.81
CA THR A 354 6.72 14.58 15.55
C THR A 354 7.34 14.09 16.85
N HIS A 355 6.65 14.29 17.98
CA HIS A 355 7.18 13.93 19.31
C HIS A 355 7.39 12.42 19.55
N ASN A 356 7.07 11.59 18.60
CA ASN A 356 7.17 10.15 18.74
C ASN A 356 8.57 9.64 18.38
N LYS A 357 9.50 9.73 19.35
CA LYS A 357 10.87 9.17 19.26
C LYS A 357 10.91 7.63 19.43
N GLN A 358 9.78 6.92 19.31
CA GLN A 358 9.80 5.47 19.28
C GLN A 358 10.60 4.98 18.07
N GLU A 359 11.46 4.00 18.30
CA GLU A 359 12.16 3.30 17.22
C GLU A 359 11.16 2.89 16.14
N PHE A 360 11.43 3.33 14.92
CA PHE A 360 10.49 3.23 13.83
C PHE A 360 10.70 1.92 13.07
N LEU A 361 9.67 1.09 13.03
CA LEU A 361 9.67 -0.11 12.20
C LEU A 361 9.58 0.24 10.71
N GLN A 362 10.29 -0.51 9.87
CA GLN A 362 10.13 -0.42 8.43
C GLN A 362 8.68 -0.70 8.00
N PRO A 363 8.19 -0.19 6.87
CA PRO A 363 6.78 -0.22 6.52
C PRO A 363 6.11 -1.61 6.60
N TYR A 364 6.76 -2.66 6.10
CA TYR A 364 6.23 -4.02 6.22
C TYR A 364 6.27 -4.55 7.65
N ALA A 365 7.32 -4.24 8.40
CA ALA A 365 7.40 -4.62 9.81
C ALA A 365 6.31 -3.93 10.64
N LYS A 366 6.04 -2.64 10.38
CA LYS A 366 4.95 -1.91 11.02
C LYS A 366 3.60 -2.56 10.75
N LEU A 367 3.29 -2.89 9.50
CA LEU A 367 2.02 -3.52 9.14
C LEU A 367 1.90 -4.94 9.71
N LEU A 368 2.96 -5.75 9.66
CA LEU A 368 2.97 -7.06 10.30
C LEU A 368 2.74 -6.95 11.82
N TYR A 369 3.41 -6.01 12.48
CA TYR A 369 3.22 -5.75 13.90
C TYR A 369 1.77 -5.33 14.20
N ASP A 370 1.20 -4.42 13.43
CA ASP A 370 -0.20 -4.00 13.58
C ASP A 370 -1.16 -5.18 13.39
N ALA A 371 -0.91 -6.04 12.40
CA ALA A 371 -1.72 -7.25 12.22
C ALA A 371 -1.58 -8.22 13.40
N ILE A 372 -0.37 -8.39 13.96
CA ILE A 372 -0.14 -9.18 15.18
C ILE A 372 -0.88 -8.58 16.38
N GLN A 373 -1.02 -7.26 16.47
CA GLN A 373 -1.75 -6.55 17.52
C GLN A 373 -3.27 -6.39 17.26
N ASN A 374 -3.77 -6.89 16.14
CA ASN A 374 -5.16 -6.68 15.70
C ASN A 374 -5.53 -5.21 15.50
N ASN A 375 -4.58 -4.39 15.10
CA ASN A 375 -4.77 -2.97 14.81
C ASN A 375 -5.04 -2.76 13.31
N HIS A 376 -6.24 -2.31 12.97
CA HIS A 376 -6.68 -2.11 11.59
C HIS A 376 -6.42 -0.73 11.01
N ASN A 377 -5.90 0.22 11.78
CA ASN A 377 -5.81 1.63 11.37
C ASN A 377 -4.95 1.85 10.12
N ASN A 378 -3.94 1.01 9.91
CA ASN A 378 -3.04 1.08 8.77
C ASN A 378 -3.37 0.08 7.65
N PHE A 379 -4.62 -0.42 7.59
CA PHE A 379 -5.08 -1.34 6.56
C PHE A 379 -6.32 -0.82 5.85
N ALA A 380 -6.37 -1.07 4.54
CA ALA A 380 -7.51 -0.66 3.75
C ALA A 380 -8.75 -1.53 4.03
N HIS A 381 -9.89 -0.89 4.20
CA HIS A 381 -11.19 -1.57 4.26
C HIS A 381 -11.67 -1.92 2.84
N GLN A 382 -12.45 -3.01 2.68
CA GLN A 382 -13.03 -3.38 1.39
C GLN A 382 -13.72 -2.20 0.69
N LEU A 383 -14.57 -1.46 1.39
CA LEU A 383 -15.33 -0.33 0.84
C LEU A 383 -14.46 0.86 0.44
N GLU A 384 -13.26 1.02 1.02
CA GLU A 384 -12.29 2.01 0.56
C GLU A 384 -11.77 1.66 -0.84
N LEU A 385 -11.41 0.39 -1.04
CA LEU A 385 -10.90 -0.10 -2.32
C LEU A 385 -11.98 -0.07 -3.40
N GLU A 386 -13.21 -0.46 -3.06
CA GLU A 386 -14.34 -0.35 -3.99
C GLU A 386 -14.62 1.10 -4.39
N ALA A 387 -14.63 2.04 -3.44
CA ALA A 387 -14.81 3.46 -3.73
C ALA A 387 -13.67 4.02 -4.59
N SER A 388 -12.43 3.62 -4.32
CA SER A 388 -11.28 3.98 -5.16
C SER A 388 -11.44 3.46 -6.59
N TRP A 389 -11.89 2.21 -6.76
CA TRP A 389 -12.11 1.64 -8.09
C TRP A 389 -13.23 2.35 -8.86
N VAL A 390 -14.32 2.77 -8.20
CA VAL A 390 -15.37 3.57 -8.86
C VAL A 390 -14.77 4.80 -9.53
N PHE A 391 -13.88 5.52 -8.85
CA PHE A 391 -13.21 6.68 -9.41
C PHE A 391 -12.21 6.29 -10.51
N ILE A 392 -11.38 5.29 -10.28
CA ILE A 392 -10.34 4.85 -11.23
C ILE A 392 -10.94 4.28 -12.52
N ASP A 393 -12.03 3.51 -12.43
CA ASP A 393 -12.69 2.95 -13.62
C ASP A 393 -13.20 4.05 -14.55
N THR A 394 -13.65 5.20 -14.01
CA THR A 394 -14.03 6.35 -14.86
C THR A 394 -12.83 6.94 -15.62
N LEU A 395 -11.64 6.95 -14.99
CA LEU A 395 -10.41 7.42 -15.65
C LEU A 395 -9.95 6.43 -16.73
N ILE A 396 -10.01 5.12 -16.42
CA ILE A 396 -9.67 4.06 -17.37
C ILE A 396 -10.60 4.13 -18.60
N GLU A 397 -11.90 4.27 -18.38
CA GLU A 397 -12.88 4.44 -19.46
C GLU A 397 -12.56 5.68 -20.30
N GLY A 398 -12.22 6.79 -19.65
CA GLY A 398 -11.76 8.00 -20.33
C GLY A 398 -10.48 7.77 -21.17
N PHE A 399 -9.55 6.94 -20.71
CA PHE A 399 -8.35 6.58 -21.47
C PHE A 399 -8.67 5.68 -22.67
N ILE A 400 -9.54 4.70 -22.50
CA ILE A 400 -10.02 3.81 -23.59
C ILE A 400 -10.72 4.64 -24.68
N ASN A 401 -11.56 5.58 -24.28
CA ASN A 401 -12.32 6.46 -25.19
C ASN A 401 -11.48 7.64 -25.71
N ASN A 402 -10.19 7.69 -25.38
CA ASN A 402 -9.28 8.76 -25.79
C ASN A 402 -9.76 10.18 -25.42
N ALA A 403 -10.42 10.31 -24.26
CA ALA A 403 -10.93 11.58 -23.74
C ALA A 403 -9.80 12.58 -23.39
N THR A 404 -8.59 12.06 -23.12
CA THR A 404 -7.33 12.81 -23.03
C THR A 404 -6.26 12.10 -23.87
N PRO A 405 -5.45 12.85 -24.66
CA PRO A 405 -4.41 12.24 -25.49
C PRO A 405 -3.31 11.60 -24.63
N LEU A 406 -2.64 10.59 -25.19
CA LEU A 406 -1.41 10.08 -24.62
C LEU A 406 -0.24 10.93 -25.10
N HIS A 407 0.34 11.71 -24.20
CA HIS A 407 1.52 12.52 -24.49
C HIS A 407 2.80 11.71 -24.41
N SER A 408 3.92 12.29 -24.86
CA SER A 408 5.26 11.76 -24.66
C SER A 408 6.07 12.75 -23.83
N TYR A 409 6.99 12.24 -22.97
CA TYR A 409 7.93 13.07 -22.24
C TYR A 409 9.34 12.51 -22.30
N GLU A 410 10.32 13.40 -22.22
CA GLU A 410 11.73 13.03 -22.24
C GLU A 410 12.13 12.44 -20.89
N SER A 411 12.78 11.27 -20.93
CA SER A 411 13.28 10.58 -19.75
C SER A 411 14.28 11.45 -19.00
N HIS A 412 14.11 11.56 -17.69
CA HIS A 412 14.98 12.32 -16.77
C HIS A 412 15.12 13.84 -17.06
N ASN A 413 14.29 14.39 -17.95
CA ASN A 413 14.39 15.81 -18.36
C ASN A 413 13.01 16.49 -18.53
N LEU A 414 11.99 16.06 -17.83
CA LEU A 414 10.66 16.67 -17.93
C LEU A 414 10.61 18.03 -17.23
N ASN A 415 10.26 19.08 -17.98
CA ASN A 415 9.85 20.38 -17.39
C ASN A 415 8.43 20.27 -16.86
N GLU A 416 8.28 19.89 -15.58
CA GLU A 416 6.99 19.65 -14.95
C GLU A 416 6.06 20.87 -14.98
N SER A 417 6.59 22.07 -14.73
CA SER A 417 5.79 23.29 -14.62
C SER A 417 5.09 23.65 -15.94
N GLU A 418 5.77 23.42 -17.06
CA GLU A 418 5.20 23.63 -18.39
C GLU A 418 4.24 22.50 -18.75
N PHE A 419 4.63 21.25 -18.50
CA PHE A 419 3.86 20.06 -18.82
C PHE A 419 2.53 20.02 -18.09
N LEU A 420 2.47 20.44 -16.83
CA LEU A 420 1.27 20.46 -16.00
C LEU A 420 0.46 21.76 -16.08
N LYS A 421 0.91 22.75 -16.83
CA LYS A 421 0.20 24.04 -16.96
C LYS A 421 -1.32 23.92 -17.23
N PRO A 422 -1.81 22.96 -18.09
CA PRO A 422 -3.24 22.79 -18.30
C PRO A 422 -4.04 22.40 -17.06
N LEU A 423 -3.42 21.71 -16.07
CA LEU A 423 -4.09 21.28 -14.83
C LEU A 423 -4.27 22.45 -13.84
N TYR A 424 -3.36 23.43 -13.89
CA TYR A 424 -3.37 24.56 -12.96
C TYR A 424 -4.24 25.74 -13.46
N GLN A 425 -4.65 25.71 -14.70
CA GLN A 425 -5.63 26.63 -15.29
C GLN A 425 -7.07 26.17 -15.02
#